data_089f4ed7259b0643b16f1124b5b464de
#
_entry.id   089f4ed7259b0643b16f1124b5b464de
#
_cell.length_a   1.000
_cell.length_b   1.000
_cell.length_c   1.000
_cell.angle_alpha   90.00
_cell.angle_beta   90.00
_cell.angle_gamma   90.00
#
_symmetry.space_group_name_H-M   'P 1'
#
loop_
_entity.id
_entity.type
_entity.pdbx_description
1 polymer ?
#
loop_
_entity_poly.entity_id
_entity_poly.type
_entity_poly.pdbx_seq_one_letter_code
_entity_poly.pdbx_strand_id
1 'polypeptide(L)' 'MNRAEHLQWAKDRALEYADKGDVASAIGSLRSDLGKHPDTAASAAIVDELMMPLAMTGKFERPGELRRFIEGFN' A
#
# COMPACT_ATOMS: atom_id res chain seq x y z
N MET A 1 9.63 -13.32 10.74
CA MET A 1 9.30 -12.82 9.38
C MET A 1 10.40 -11.84 8.96
N ASN A 2 11.04 -12.07 7.83
CA ASN A 2 12.05 -11.16 7.30
C ASN A 2 11.39 -9.98 6.55
N ARG A 3 12.23 -9.01 6.08
CA ARG A 3 11.70 -7.83 5.39
C ARG A 3 10.87 -8.19 4.16
N ALA A 4 11.36 -9.09 3.33
CA ALA A 4 10.65 -9.47 2.11
C ALA A 4 9.32 -10.13 2.40
N GLU A 5 9.26 -11.01 3.38
CA GLU A 5 8.04 -11.68 3.80
C GLU A 5 7.04 -10.68 4.41
N HIS A 6 7.53 -9.76 5.24
CA HIS A 6 6.68 -8.75 5.86
C HIS A 6 6.12 -7.79 4.81
N LEU A 7 6.96 -7.36 3.87
CA LEU A 7 6.53 -6.50 2.77
C LEU A 7 5.44 -7.19 1.94
N GLN A 8 5.64 -8.44 1.58
CA GLN A 8 4.64 -9.18 0.79
C GLN A 8 3.34 -9.36 1.57
N TRP A 9 3.43 -9.66 2.86
CA TRP A 9 2.25 -9.77 3.72
C TRP A 9 1.44 -8.46 3.73
N ALA A 10 2.13 -7.32 3.89
CA ALA A 10 1.47 -6.00 3.88
C ALA A 10 0.82 -5.71 2.53
N LYS A 11 1.50 -6.05 1.45
CA LYS A 11 0.96 -5.87 0.09
C LYS A 11 -0.28 -6.74 -0.14
N ASP A 12 -0.24 -8.00 0.29
CA ASP A 12 -1.37 -8.92 0.13
C ASP A 12 -2.61 -8.39 0.85
N ARG A 13 -2.45 -7.86 2.05
CA ARG A 13 -3.56 -7.29 2.80
C ARG A 13 -4.14 -6.07 2.10
N ALA A 14 -3.27 -5.19 1.60
CA ALA A 14 -3.71 -4.01 0.86
C ALA A 14 -4.44 -4.39 -0.43
N LEU A 15 -3.96 -5.43 -1.13
CA LEU A 15 -4.60 -5.90 -2.36
C LEU A 15 -6.02 -6.42 -2.14
N GLU A 16 -6.30 -6.99 -0.97
CA GLU A 16 -7.67 -7.42 -0.64
C GLU A 16 -8.64 -6.23 -0.68
N TYR A 17 -8.24 -5.08 -0.13
CA TYR A 17 -9.05 -3.88 -0.17
C TYR A 17 -9.11 -3.27 -1.57
N ALA A 18 -7.99 -3.27 -2.27
CA ALA A 18 -7.92 -2.76 -3.64
C ALA A 18 -8.87 -3.50 -4.57
N ASP A 19 -8.95 -4.83 -4.43
CA ASP A 19 -9.84 -5.67 -5.25
C ASP A 19 -11.31 -5.40 -4.97
N LYS A 20 -11.63 -4.83 -3.80
CA LYS A 20 -12.99 -4.39 -3.45
C LYS A 20 -13.28 -2.96 -3.88
N GLY A 21 -12.32 -2.27 -4.47
CA GLY A 21 -12.45 -0.87 -4.83
C GLY A 21 -12.31 0.09 -3.67
N ASP A 22 -11.85 -0.37 -2.51
CA ASP A 22 -11.71 0.45 -1.30
C ASP A 22 -10.30 1.03 -1.21
N VAL A 23 -10.09 2.14 -1.93
CA VAL A 23 -8.78 2.80 -2.04
C VAL A 23 -8.26 3.26 -0.68
N ALA A 24 -9.11 3.92 0.10
CA ALA A 24 -8.70 4.46 1.40
C ALA A 24 -8.23 3.37 2.35
N SER A 25 -8.97 2.27 2.43
CA SER A 25 -8.61 1.15 3.30
C SER A 25 -7.34 0.44 2.81
N ALA A 26 -7.17 0.33 1.50
CA ALA A 26 -5.97 -0.29 0.91
C ALA A 26 -4.71 0.49 1.31
N ILE A 27 -4.74 1.80 1.16
CA ILE A 27 -3.61 2.68 1.49
C ILE A 27 -3.37 2.66 3.00
N GLY A 28 -4.42 2.77 3.80
CA GLY A 28 -4.32 2.74 5.26
C GLY A 28 -3.76 1.42 5.77
N SER A 29 -4.19 0.31 5.19
CA SER A 29 -3.69 -1.01 5.56
C SER A 29 -2.19 -1.14 5.24
N LEU A 30 -1.78 -0.73 4.04
CA LEU A 30 -0.38 -0.80 3.62
C LEU A 30 0.50 0.03 4.55
N ARG A 31 0.12 1.27 4.80
CA ARG A 31 0.86 2.17 5.68
C ARG A 31 1.00 1.61 7.08
N SER A 32 -0.10 1.17 7.66
CA SER A 32 -0.12 0.63 9.02
C SER A 32 0.74 -0.63 9.14
N ASP A 33 0.59 -1.56 8.20
CA ASP A 33 1.31 -2.82 8.24
C ASP A 33 2.81 -2.64 8.00
N LEU A 34 3.21 -1.73 7.11
CA LEU A 34 4.62 -1.43 6.90
C LEU A 34 5.26 -0.78 8.12
N GLY A 35 4.50 0.01 8.87
CA GLY A 35 4.99 0.67 10.07
C GLY A 35 5.21 -0.28 11.26
N LYS A 36 4.70 -1.50 11.20
CA LYS A 36 4.82 -2.47 12.29
C LYS A 36 6.19 -3.15 12.38
N HIS A 37 7.00 -3.04 11.34
CA HIS A 37 8.29 -3.71 11.31
C HIS A 37 9.39 -2.68 11.03
N PRO A 38 10.49 -2.68 11.82
CA PRO A 38 11.57 -1.68 11.65
C PRO A 38 12.14 -1.64 10.23
N ASP A 39 12.26 -2.80 9.58
CA ASP A 39 12.86 -2.89 8.25
C ASP A 39 11.98 -2.29 7.15
N THR A 40 10.67 -2.13 7.40
CA THR A 40 9.72 -1.55 6.44
C THR A 40 9.15 -0.22 6.88
N ALA A 41 9.52 0.27 8.06
CA ALA A 41 8.98 1.53 8.60
C ALA A 41 9.29 2.73 7.70
N ALA A 42 10.46 2.77 7.09
CA ALA A 42 10.82 3.84 6.16
C ALA A 42 9.91 3.82 4.92
N SER A 43 9.47 2.65 4.50
CA SER A 43 8.54 2.51 3.37
C SER A 43 7.15 3.05 3.68
N ALA A 44 6.75 3.05 4.96
CA ALA A 44 5.48 3.66 5.38
C ALA A 44 5.46 5.17 5.09
N ALA A 45 6.58 5.85 5.27
CA ALA A 45 6.69 7.27 4.94
C ALA A 45 6.49 7.52 3.44
N ILE A 46 6.97 6.62 2.59
CA ILE A 46 6.77 6.71 1.14
C ILE A 46 5.28 6.59 0.79
N VAL A 47 4.56 5.74 1.50
CA VAL A 47 3.11 5.62 1.32
C VAL A 47 2.43 6.97 1.60
N ASP A 48 2.78 7.62 2.72
CA ASP A 48 2.23 8.93 3.06
C ASP A 48 2.60 10.01 2.04
N GLU A 49 3.86 10.05 1.62
CA GLU A 49 4.36 11.12 0.75
C GLU A 49 3.94 10.96 -0.70
N LEU A 50 3.74 9.73 -1.16
CA LEU A 50 3.48 9.44 -2.58
C LEU A 50 2.06 8.96 -2.84
N MET A 51 1.61 7.93 -2.12
CA MET A 51 0.31 7.32 -2.39
C MET A 51 -0.85 8.21 -1.98
N MET A 52 -0.76 8.88 -0.84
CA MET A 52 -1.86 9.74 -0.37
C MET A 52 -2.14 10.90 -1.34
N PRO A 53 -1.12 11.65 -1.80
CA PRO A 53 -1.38 12.70 -2.79
C PRO A 53 -1.95 12.16 -4.11
N LEU A 54 -1.46 11.01 -4.59
CA LEU A 54 -1.97 10.39 -5.81
C LEU A 54 -3.43 9.97 -5.66
N ALA A 55 -3.79 9.43 -4.49
CA ALA A 55 -5.17 9.04 -4.22
C ALA A 55 -6.11 10.26 -4.24
N MET A 56 -5.63 11.40 -3.72
CA MET A 56 -6.40 12.63 -3.69
C MET A 56 -6.65 13.21 -5.08
N THR A 57 -5.81 12.89 -6.06
CA THR A 57 -6.00 13.32 -7.45
C THR A 57 -6.90 12.38 -8.26
N GLY A 58 -7.38 11.31 -7.64
CA GLY A 58 -8.22 10.34 -8.33
C GLY A 58 -7.47 9.30 -9.15
N LYS A 59 -6.13 9.26 -9.05
CA LYS A 59 -5.32 8.33 -9.84
C LYS A 59 -5.70 6.87 -9.63
N PHE A 60 -6.09 6.51 -8.41
CA PHE A 60 -6.40 5.12 -8.06
C PHE A 60 -7.88 4.75 -8.27
N GLU A 61 -8.68 5.65 -8.82
CA GLU A 61 -10.07 5.35 -9.13
C GLU A 61 -10.22 4.48 -10.38
N ARG A 62 -9.22 4.46 -11.25
CA ARG A 62 -9.23 3.59 -12.43
C ARG A 62 -9.00 2.14 -12.02
N PRO A 63 -9.77 1.19 -12.57
CA PRO A 63 -9.58 -0.22 -12.27
C PRO A 63 -8.14 -0.65 -12.55
N GLY A 64 -7.54 -1.32 -11.58
CA GLY A 64 -6.20 -1.88 -11.72
C GLY A 64 -5.04 -0.94 -11.40
N GLU A 65 -5.25 0.37 -11.35
CA GLU A 65 -4.17 1.33 -11.07
C GLU A 65 -3.60 1.14 -9.66
N LEU A 66 -4.48 1.06 -8.67
CA LEU A 66 -4.06 0.85 -7.28
C LEU A 66 -3.36 -0.49 -7.11
N ARG A 67 -3.92 -1.54 -7.69
CA ARG A 67 -3.32 -2.87 -7.63
C ARG A 67 -1.92 -2.87 -8.24
N ARG A 68 -1.79 -2.26 -9.40
CA ARG A 68 -0.50 -2.16 -10.09
C ARG A 68 0.54 -1.42 -9.26
N PHE A 69 0.13 -0.33 -8.62
CA PHE A 69 1.02 0.44 -7.75
C PHE A 69 1.48 -0.39 -6.56
N ILE A 70 0.56 -1.09 -5.89
CA ILE A 70 0.87 -1.93 -4.73
C ILE A 70 1.80 -3.07 -5.14
N GLU A 71 1.52 -3.75 -6.25
CA GLU A 71 2.35 -4.86 -6.72
C GLU A 71 3.78 -4.43 -7.04
N GLY A 72 3.96 -3.22 -7.56
CA GLY A 72 5.29 -2.68 -7.86
C GLY A 72 6.00 -2.03 -6.68
N PHE A 73 5.38 -1.97 -5.51
CA PHE A 73 5.95 -1.31 -4.34
C PHE A 73 7.06 -2.16 -3.70
N ASN A 74 8.18 -1.50 -3.37
CA ASN A 74 9.32 -2.18 -2.72
C ASN A 74 9.58 -1.59 -1.34
#